data_42ae084e06f97733f7463fdeccc0a1d0
#
_entry.id   42ae084e06f97733f7463fdeccc0a1d0
#
_cell.length_a   1.000
_cell.length_b   1.000
_cell.length_c   1.000
_cell.angle_alpha   90.00
_cell.angle_beta   90.00
_cell.angle_gamma   90.00
#
_symmetry.space_group_name_H-M   'P 1'
#
loop_
_entity.id
_entity.type
_entity.pdbx_description
1 polymer ?
#
loop_
_entity_poly.entity_id
_entity_poly.type
_entity_poly.pdbx_seq_one_letter_code
_entity_poly.pdbx_strand_id
1 'polypeptide(L)'
;FRQILISGILRSPIQLLMIVAMTLVTYYYANGNIMNILTTDASGKITGLNVKILVGLGCVAIGLFAGQFIAMGVTPLIIKKVEKKTLYNIYSIAGAFPFALIFVFYKVSGGDLTSTFWSIIVGICMLVASAAFGGINVLQSVMIADCVDYEEYHNGVRTDGVFFSGQSFITKLAAGISTIISSAVYA
;
A
#
# COMPACT_ATOMS: atom_id res chain seq x y z
N PHE A 1 -13.34 -20.18 9.14
CA PHE A 1 -13.98 -18.83 9.17
C PHE A 1 -13.31 -17.90 10.18
N ARG A 2 -13.12 -18.33 11.45
CA ARG A 2 -12.47 -17.53 12.51
C ARG A 2 -11.04 -17.08 12.13
N GLN A 3 -10.24 -17.95 11.53
CA GLN A 3 -8.88 -17.62 11.08
C GLN A 3 -8.87 -16.61 9.94
N ILE A 4 -9.82 -16.70 9.02
CA ILE A 4 -9.98 -15.73 7.93
C ILE A 4 -10.33 -14.34 8.48
N LEU A 5 -11.24 -14.26 9.45
CA LEU A 5 -11.58 -13.02 10.14
C LEU A 5 -10.37 -12.40 10.84
N ILE A 6 -9.59 -13.21 11.59
CA ILE A 6 -8.39 -12.74 12.27
C ILE A 6 -7.35 -12.22 11.27
N SER A 7 -7.13 -12.94 10.17
CA SER A 7 -6.19 -12.49 9.13
C SER A 7 -6.64 -11.19 8.46
N GLY A 8 -7.94 -10.99 8.25
CA GLY A 8 -8.50 -9.75 7.73
C GLY A 8 -8.32 -8.56 8.66
N ILE A 9 -8.57 -8.77 9.96
CA ILE A 9 -8.38 -7.74 10.99
C ILE A 9 -6.89 -7.36 11.11
N LEU A 10 -5.99 -8.34 11.08
CA LEU A 10 -4.53 -8.09 11.11
C LEU A 10 -4.01 -7.38 9.85
N ARG A 11 -4.71 -7.49 8.72
CA ARG A 11 -4.37 -6.80 7.47
C ARG A 11 -4.88 -5.36 7.42
N SER A 12 -5.96 -5.04 8.14
CA SER A 12 -6.56 -3.70 8.10
C SER A 12 -5.59 -2.56 8.44
N PRO A 13 -4.64 -2.68 9.39
CA PRO A 13 -3.67 -1.63 9.67
C PRO A 13 -2.74 -1.31 8.48
N ILE A 14 -2.32 -2.32 7.71
CA ILE A 14 -1.45 -2.13 6.55
C ILE A 14 -2.20 -1.39 5.45
N GLN A 15 -3.45 -1.74 5.23
CA GLN A 15 -4.29 -1.08 4.24
C GLN A 15 -4.63 0.37 4.65
N LEU A 16 -4.89 0.61 5.93
CA LEU A 16 -5.06 1.93 6.50
C LEU A 16 -3.82 2.79 6.31
N LEU A 17 -2.63 2.26 6.61
CA LEU A 17 -1.36 2.95 6.39
C LEU A 17 -1.17 3.37 4.92
N MET A 18 -1.50 2.51 3.97
CA MET A 18 -1.39 2.83 2.54
C MET A 18 -2.37 3.93 2.11
N ILE A 19 -3.62 3.89 2.58
CA ILE A 19 -4.63 4.93 2.29
C ILE A 19 -4.21 6.26 2.91
N VAL A 20 -3.82 6.26 4.18
CA VAL A 20 -3.35 7.47 4.89
C VAL A 20 -2.10 8.04 4.22
N ALA A 21 -1.14 7.19 3.82
CA ALA A 21 0.07 7.64 3.13
C ALA A 21 -0.26 8.31 1.79
N MET A 22 -1.17 7.71 1.01
CA MET A 22 -1.58 8.27 -0.28
C MET A 22 -2.28 9.63 -0.11
N THR A 23 -3.15 9.75 0.89
CA THR A 23 -3.86 11.00 1.21
C THR A 23 -2.88 12.06 1.71
N LEU A 24 -1.95 11.71 2.62
CA LEU A 24 -0.90 12.61 3.10
C LEU A 24 -0.04 13.15 1.96
N VAL A 25 0.40 12.27 1.06
CA VAL A 25 1.21 12.66 -0.10
C VAL A 25 0.46 13.63 -1.00
N THR A 26 -0.81 13.35 -1.30
CA THR A 26 -1.65 14.22 -2.12
C THR A 26 -1.88 15.58 -1.42
N TYR A 27 -2.14 15.57 -0.11
CA TYR A 27 -2.35 16.79 0.66
C TYR A 27 -1.08 17.63 0.77
N TYR A 28 0.06 16.98 0.99
CA TYR A 28 1.34 17.64 1.19
C TYR A 28 1.91 18.24 -0.12
N TYR A 29 1.88 17.48 -1.21
CA TYR A 29 2.45 17.94 -2.50
C TYR A 29 1.47 18.76 -3.34
N ALA A 30 0.18 18.48 -3.28
CA ALA A 30 -0.84 19.12 -4.13
C ALA A 30 -1.84 20.00 -3.37
N ASN A 31 -1.63 20.27 -2.06
CA ASN A 31 -2.55 21.01 -1.21
C ASN A 31 -4.00 20.50 -1.30
N GLY A 32 -4.16 19.18 -1.27
CA GLY A 32 -5.46 18.51 -1.35
C GLY A 32 -6.14 18.49 -2.72
N ASN A 33 -5.56 19.13 -3.73
CA ASN A 33 -6.14 19.19 -5.07
C ASN A 33 -5.11 18.84 -6.15
N ILE A 34 -5.29 17.69 -6.79
CA ILE A 34 -4.40 17.22 -7.86
C ILE A 34 -4.37 18.21 -9.04
N MET A 35 -5.43 19.01 -9.22
CA MET A 35 -5.45 20.05 -10.26
C MET A 35 -4.40 21.14 -10.06
N ASN A 36 -3.81 21.29 -8.87
CA ASN A 36 -2.70 22.21 -8.60
C ASN A 36 -1.40 21.86 -9.36
N ILE A 37 -1.36 20.70 -10.01
CA ILE A 37 -0.31 20.32 -10.97
C ILE A 37 -0.34 21.25 -12.19
N LEU A 38 -1.53 21.78 -12.53
CA LEU A 38 -1.75 22.69 -13.64
C LEU A 38 -1.74 24.12 -13.10
N THR A 39 -0.87 24.96 -13.62
CA THR A 39 -0.94 26.41 -13.36
C THR A 39 -1.99 26.99 -14.29
N THR A 40 -3.08 27.49 -13.69
CA THR A 40 -4.16 28.19 -14.39
C THR A 40 -4.06 29.69 -14.17
N ASP A 41 -4.21 30.48 -15.20
CA ASP A 41 -4.36 31.94 -15.12
C ASP A 41 -5.73 32.34 -14.55
N ALA A 42 -5.87 33.59 -14.17
CA ALA A 42 -7.14 34.18 -13.67
C ALA A 42 -8.32 33.99 -14.66
N SER A 43 -8.05 33.68 -15.93
CA SER A 43 -9.04 33.36 -16.96
C SER A 43 -9.37 31.87 -17.10
N GLY A 44 -8.84 31.00 -16.20
CA GLY A 44 -9.10 29.56 -16.25
C GLY A 44 -8.34 28.81 -17.34
N LYS A 45 -7.41 29.46 -18.06
CA LYS A 45 -6.61 28.84 -19.12
C LYS A 45 -5.35 28.19 -18.51
N ILE A 46 -5.06 26.96 -18.92
CA ILE A 46 -3.86 26.21 -18.47
C ILE A 46 -2.63 26.88 -19.08
N THR A 47 -1.77 27.47 -18.23
CA THR A 47 -0.57 28.20 -18.65
C THR A 47 0.71 27.39 -18.51
N GLY A 48 0.70 26.31 -17.71
CA GLY A 48 1.88 25.48 -17.51
C GLY A 48 1.68 24.34 -16.50
N LEU A 49 2.76 23.65 -16.21
CA LEU A 49 2.83 22.56 -15.25
C LEU A 49 3.69 22.97 -14.06
N ASN A 50 3.21 22.74 -12.86
CA ASN A 50 4.01 22.94 -11.65
C ASN A 50 5.00 21.77 -11.49
N VAL A 51 6.22 21.96 -12.01
CA VAL A 51 7.24 20.90 -12.09
C VAL A 51 7.58 20.33 -10.73
N LYS A 52 7.58 21.12 -9.66
CA LYS A 52 7.87 20.62 -8.30
C LYS A 52 6.82 19.61 -7.81
N ILE A 53 5.54 19.92 -8.01
CA ILE A 53 4.43 19.04 -7.64
C ILE A 53 4.45 17.80 -8.53
N LEU A 54 4.67 17.97 -9.82
CA LEU A 54 4.73 16.86 -10.78
C LEU A 54 5.86 15.88 -10.45
N VAL A 55 7.06 16.38 -10.11
CA VAL A 55 8.20 15.53 -9.72
C VAL A 55 7.90 14.81 -8.40
N GLY A 56 7.38 15.49 -7.39
CA GLY A 56 7.05 14.88 -6.11
C GLY A 56 6.01 13.76 -6.22
N LEU A 57 4.87 14.05 -6.84
CA LEU A 57 3.82 13.05 -7.07
C LEU A 57 4.27 11.94 -8.02
N GLY A 58 5.05 12.29 -9.06
CA GLY A 58 5.60 11.34 -10.01
C GLY A 58 6.54 10.33 -9.36
N CYS A 59 7.48 10.78 -8.53
CA CYS A 59 8.39 9.90 -7.79
C CYS A 59 7.64 8.94 -6.86
N VAL A 60 6.63 9.45 -6.15
CA VAL A 60 5.82 8.62 -5.26
C VAL A 60 4.97 7.62 -6.06
N ALA A 61 4.32 8.05 -7.14
CA ALA A 61 3.51 7.16 -7.98
C ALA A 61 4.36 6.06 -8.61
N ILE A 62 5.50 6.41 -9.20
CA ILE A 62 6.44 5.43 -9.77
C ILE A 62 6.92 4.46 -8.69
N GLY A 63 7.28 4.94 -7.51
CA GLY A 63 7.68 4.11 -6.38
C GLY A 63 6.59 3.11 -5.99
N LEU A 64 5.34 3.56 -5.89
CA LEU A 64 4.20 2.71 -5.53
C LEU A 64 3.95 1.61 -6.57
N PHE A 65 3.86 1.97 -7.85
CA PHE A 65 3.59 0.99 -8.91
C PHE A 65 4.77 0.06 -9.14
N ALA A 66 5.98 0.59 -9.28
CA ALA A 66 7.17 -0.23 -9.53
C ALA A 66 7.42 -1.23 -8.39
N GLY A 67 7.33 -0.79 -7.13
CA GLY A 67 7.51 -1.68 -5.99
C GLY A 67 6.51 -2.83 -5.96
N GLN A 68 5.24 -2.55 -6.22
CA GLN A 68 4.19 -3.56 -6.24
C GLN A 68 4.40 -4.60 -7.35
N PHE A 69 4.72 -4.15 -8.58
CA PHE A 69 4.97 -5.06 -9.70
C PHE A 69 6.23 -5.92 -9.50
N ILE A 70 7.32 -5.32 -9.02
CA ILE A 70 8.55 -6.04 -8.69
C ILE A 70 8.28 -7.13 -7.65
N ALA A 71 7.58 -6.79 -6.57
CA ALA A 71 7.26 -7.75 -5.52
C ALA A 71 6.35 -8.88 -6.02
N MET A 72 5.35 -8.58 -6.85
CA MET A 72 4.49 -9.61 -7.44
C MET A 72 5.27 -10.60 -8.30
N GLY A 73 6.29 -10.15 -9.02
CA GLY A 73 7.16 -11.04 -9.82
C GLY A 73 8.17 -11.83 -8.98
N VAL A 74 8.74 -11.22 -7.94
CA VAL A 74 9.81 -11.80 -7.11
C VAL A 74 9.27 -12.73 -6.02
N THR A 75 8.13 -12.40 -5.42
CA THR A 75 7.55 -13.17 -4.30
C THR A 75 7.33 -14.65 -4.62
N PRO A 76 6.81 -15.06 -5.80
CA PRO A 76 6.65 -16.49 -6.14
C PRO A 76 7.98 -17.27 -6.19
N LEU A 77 9.08 -16.59 -6.49
CA LEU A 77 10.41 -17.21 -6.51
C LEU A 77 10.94 -17.42 -5.08
N ILE A 78 10.68 -16.47 -4.18
CA ILE A 78 11.11 -16.54 -2.80
C ILE A 78 10.31 -17.57 -2.00
N ILE A 79 9.01 -17.71 -2.25
CA ILE A 79 8.14 -18.70 -1.59
C ILE A 79 8.67 -20.14 -1.73
N LYS A 80 9.39 -20.43 -2.81
CA LYS A 80 10.01 -21.75 -3.01
C LYS A 80 11.15 -22.06 -2.03
N LYS A 81 11.74 -21.04 -1.42
CA LYS A 81 12.94 -21.17 -0.56
C LYS A 81 12.66 -20.86 0.92
N VAL A 82 11.62 -20.08 1.20
CA VAL A 82 11.33 -19.56 2.54
C VAL A 82 9.91 -19.94 2.94
N GLU A 83 9.71 -20.32 4.19
CA GLU A 83 8.39 -20.58 4.75
C GLU A 83 7.45 -19.38 4.55
N LYS A 84 6.23 -19.64 4.09
CA LYS A 84 5.21 -18.62 3.80
C LYS A 84 4.92 -17.72 5.01
N LYS A 85 4.83 -18.31 6.22
CA LYS A 85 4.58 -17.58 7.47
C LYS A 85 5.72 -16.61 7.81
N THR A 86 6.96 -17.07 7.69
CA THR A 86 8.16 -16.25 7.95
C THR A 86 8.25 -15.10 6.94
N LEU A 87 8.00 -15.39 5.68
CA LEU A 87 8.01 -14.38 4.62
C LEU A 87 6.91 -13.32 4.80
N TYR A 88 5.72 -13.73 5.25
CA TYR A 88 4.64 -12.81 5.60
C TYR A 88 5.04 -11.85 6.71
N ASN A 89 5.67 -12.34 7.77
CA ASN A 89 6.16 -11.51 8.88
C ASN A 89 7.25 -10.53 8.42
N ILE A 90 8.18 -10.99 7.58
CA ILE A 90 9.23 -10.14 7.02
C ILE A 90 8.62 -8.99 6.19
N TYR A 91 7.68 -9.29 5.30
CA TYR A 91 7.02 -8.25 4.52
C TYR A 91 6.18 -7.30 5.39
N SER A 92 5.54 -7.78 6.46
CA SER A 92 4.79 -6.93 7.37
C SER A 92 5.67 -5.91 8.08
N ILE A 93 6.85 -6.34 8.56
CA ILE A 93 7.83 -5.45 9.19
C ILE A 93 8.44 -4.52 8.15
N ALA A 94 8.86 -5.05 7.00
CA ALA A 94 9.43 -4.26 5.91
C ALA A 94 8.45 -3.22 5.35
N GLY A 95 7.15 -3.48 5.39
CA GLY A 95 6.12 -2.52 4.99
C GLY A 95 5.89 -1.39 5.99
N ALA A 96 6.04 -1.64 7.29
CA ALA A 96 5.87 -0.63 8.32
C ALA A 96 7.08 0.31 8.45
N PHE A 97 8.28 -0.21 8.24
CA PHE A 97 9.54 0.51 8.43
C PHE A 97 9.68 1.80 7.59
N PRO A 98 9.34 1.85 6.29
CA PRO A 98 9.45 3.06 5.49
C PRO A 98 8.58 4.21 5.99
N PHE A 99 7.41 3.93 6.57
CA PHE A 99 6.55 4.98 7.14
C PHE A 99 7.18 5.63 8.37
N ALA A 100 7.82 4.83 9.24
CA ALA A 100 8.58 5.34 10.35
C ALA A 100 9.77 6.22 9.87
N LEU A 101 10.47 5.80 8.82
CA LEU A 101 11.55 6.58 8.20
C LEU A 101 11.06 7.91 7.62
N ILE A 102 9.94 7.92 6.92
CA ILE A 102 9.36 9.16 6.38
C ILE A 102 9.05 10.15 7.51
N PHE A 103 8.52 9.66 8.64
CA PHE A 103 8.26 10.52 9.80
C PHE A 103 9.54 11.11 10.39
N VAL A 104 10.61 10.32 10.50
CA VAL A 104 11.91 10.78 10.95
C VAL A 104 12.47 11.83 9.99
N PHE A 105 12.42 11.58 8.68
CA PHE A 105 12.90 12.52 7.66
C PHE A 105 12.10 13.83 7.66
N TYR A 106 10.80 13.78 7.90
CA TYR A 106 9.99 14.98 8.06
C TYR A 106 10.47 15.84 9.24
N LYS A 107 10.81 15.21 10.37
CA LYS A 107 11.37 15.92 11.53
C LYS A 107 12.75 16.50 11.25
N VAL A 108 13.63 15.76 10.58
CA VAL A 108 15.00 16.19 10.25
C VAL A 108 15.01 17.31 9.20
N SER A 109 14.07 17.27 8.25
CA SER A 109 13.92 18.29 7.20
C SER A 109 13.29 19.60 7.70
N GLY A 110 12.98 19.72 8.99
CA GLY A 110 12.32 20.92 9.52
C GLY A 110 10.88 21.11 9.03
N GLY A 111 10.23 20.03 8.57
CA GLY A 111 8.85 20.04 8.08
C GLY A 111 8.69 20.30 6.58
N ASP A 112 9.78 20.45 5.83
CA ASP A 112 9.72 20.68 4.37
C ASP A 112 10.37 19.54 3.58
N LEU A 113 9.55 18.71 2.94
CA LEU A 113 9.96 17.61 2.05
C LEU A 113 9.74 17.95 0.56
N THR A 114 9.43 19.21 0.22
CA THR A 114 9.14 19.61 -1.17
C THR A 114 10.38 19.73 -2.05
N SER A 115 11.57 19.70 -1.47
CA SER A 115 12.84 19.66 -2.21
C SER A 115 12.93 18.37 -3.04
N THR A 116 13.47 18.46 -4.26
CA THR A 116 13.66 17.32 -5.17
C THR A 116 14.41 16.17 -4.51
N PHE A 117 15.42 16.47 -3.69
CA PHE A 117 16.20 15.46 -2.95
C PHE A 117 15.33 14.66 -1.97
N TRP A 118 14.52 15.33 -1.16
CA TRP A 118 13.61 14.70 -0.23
C TRP A 118 12.49 13.93 -0.93
N SER A 119 11.98 14.44 -2.05
CA SER A 119 10.98 13.75 -2.87
C SER A 119 11.47 12.41 -3.41
N ILE A 120 12.74 12.33 -3.81
CA ILE A 120 13.37 11.07 -4.25
C ILE A 120 13.47 10.08 -3.08
N ILE A 121 13.88 10.52 -1.90
CA ILE A 121 13.97 9.67 -0.70
C ILE A 121 12.59 9.11 -0.32
N VAL A 122 11.57 9.97 -0.31
CA VAL A 122 10.18 9.55 -0.07
C VAL A 122 9.73 8.54 -1.13
N GLY A 123 10.06 8.77 -2.41
CA GLY A 123 9.77 7.84 -3.50
C GLY A 123 10.40 6.45 -3.28
N ILE A 124 11.66 6.39 -2.82
CA ILE A 124 12.33 5.12 -2.49
C ILE A 124 11.66 4.44 -1.28
N CYS A 125 11.32 5.18 -0.25
CA CYS A 125 10.58 4.64 0.90
C CYS A 125 9.22 4.07 0.47
N MET A 126 8.51 4.77 -0.42
CA MET A 126 7.23 4.30 -0.96
C MET A 126 7.39 3.07 -1.85
N LEU A 127 8.50 2.94 -2.58
CA LEU A 127 8.81 1.75 -3.36
C LEU A 127 8.97 0.51 -2.44
N VAL A 128 9.69 0.65 -1.32
CA VAL A 128 9.86 -0.46 -0.36
C VAL A 128 8.53 -0.83 0.30
N ALA A 129 7.74 0.17 0.72
CA ALA A 129 6.43 -0.05 1.33
C ALA A 129 5.46 -0.76 0.35
N SER A 130 5.41 -0.34 -0.90
CA SER A 130 4.56 -0.93 -1.92
C SER A 130 5.01 -2.33 -2.34
N ALA A 131 6.33 -2.58 -2.36
CA ALA A 131 6.87 -3.92 -2.59
C ALA A 131 6.43 -4.88 -1.48
N ALA A 132 6.51 -4.47 -0.22
CA ALA A 132 6.03 -5.28 0.90
C ALA A 132 4.52 -5.56 0.78
N PHE A 133 3.72 -4.56 0.43
CA PHE A 133 2.28 -4.70 0.22
C PHE A 133 1.94 -5.65 -0.95
N GLY A 134 2.64 -5.52 -2.08
CA GLY A 134 2.51 -6.43 -3.23
C GLY A 134 2.84 -7.88 -2.87
N GLY A 135 3.93 -8.09 -2.11
CA GLY A 135 4.33 -9.39 -1.61
C GLY A 135 3.30 -10.04 -0.68
N ILE A 136 2.72 -9.25 0.24
CA ILE A 136 1.65 -9.71 1.14
C ILE A 136 0.40 -10.15 0.36
N ASN A 137 0.02 -9.43 -0.70
CA ASN A 137 -1.12 -9.78 -1.54
C ASN A 137 -0.93 -11.16 -2.22
N VAL A 138 0.26 -11.39 -2.77
CA VAL A 138 0.61 -12.68 -3.40
C VAL A 138 0.62 -13.81 -2.36
N LEU A 139 1.29 -13.60 -1.23
CA LEU A 139 1.35 -14.58 -0.14
C LEU A 139 -0.03 -14.96 0.37
N GLN A 140 -0.91 -13.99 0.57
CA GLN A 140 -2.25 -14.22 1.05
C GLN A 140 -3.05 -15.09 0.07
N SER A 141 -2.94 -14.84 -1.24
CA SER A 141 -3.62 -15.64 -2.26
C SER A 141 -3.10 -17.08 -2.27
N VAL A 142 -1.78 -17.28 -2.13
CA VAL A 142 -1.17 -18.61 -2.06
C VAL A 142 -1.58 -19.35 -0.78
N MET A 143 -1.60 -18.66 0.37
CA MET A 143 -2.02 -19.29 1.64
C MET A 143 -3.49 -19.71 1.64
N ILE A 144 -4.35 -18.95 0.94
CA ILE A 144 -5.76 -19.33 0.79
C ILE A 144 -5.90 -20.54 -0.11
N ALA A 145 -5.15 -20.61 -1.22
CA ALA A 145 -5.15 -21.79 -2.07
C ALA A 145 -4.72 -23.06 -1.28
N ASP A 146 -3.68 -22.95 -0.44
CA ASP A 146 -3.28 -24.05 0.44
C ASP A 146 -4.41 -24.47 1.41
N CYS A 147 -5.18 -23.52 1.93
CA CYS A 147 -6.30 -23.84 2.81
C CYS A 147 -7.43 -24.56 2.06
N VAL A 148 -7.67 -24.20 0.81
CA VAL A 148 -8.67 -24.85 -0.05
C VAL A 148 -8.24 -26.30 -0.36
N ASP A 149 -6.98 -26.50 -0.73
CA ASP A 149 -6.44 -27.84 -1.02
C ASP A 149 -6.47 -28.73 0.23
N TYR A 150 -6.20 -28.17 1.42
CA TYR A 150 -6.32 -28.88 2.69
C TYR A 150 -7.75 -29.31 2.99
N GLU A 151 -8.73 -28.43 2.75
CA GLU A 151 -10.15 -28.70 2.96
C GLU A 151 -10.64 -29.79 1.99
N GLU A 152 -10.22 -29.75 0.73
CA GLU A 152 -10.53 -30.76 -0.27
C GLU A 152 -9.98 -32.14 0.15
N TYR A 153 -8.76 -32.19 0.68
CA TYR A 153 -8.16 -33.42 1.16
C TYR A 153 -8.91 -34.01 2.37
N HIS A 154 -9.44 -33.18 3.27
CA HIS A 154 -10.12 -33.64 4.49
C HIS A 154 -11.60 -33.99 4.29
N ASN A 155 -12.30 -33.17 3.51
CA ASN A 155 -13.76 -33.27 3.36
C ASN A 155 -14.21 -33.80 2.01
N GLY A 156 -13.27 -34.01 1.07
CA GLY A 156 -13.56 -34.48 -0.29
C GLY A 156 -14.36 -33.52 -1.17
N VAL A 157 -14.58 -32.28 -0.69
CA VAL A 157 -15.35 -31.25 -1.40
C VAL A 157 -14.50 -30.00 -1.56
N ARG A 158 -14.36 -29.53 -2.81
CA ARG A 158 -13.62 -28.31 -3.12
C ARG A 158 -14.50 -27.08 -2.93
N THR A 159 -14.14 -26.22 -1.98
CA THR A 159 -14.92 -25.05 -1.58
C THR A 159 -14.24 -23.71 -1.90
N ASP A 160 -13.60 -23.60 -3.07
CA ASP A 160 -12.86 -22.39 -3.52
C ASP A 160 -13.70 -21.11 -3.36
N GLY A 161 -14.95 -21.15 -3.80
CA GLY A 161 -15.84 -20.00 -3.80
C GLY A 161 -16.08 -19.42 -2.41
N VAL A 162 -16.16 -20.27 -1.38
CA VAL A 162 -16.39 -19.83 0.00
C VAL A 162 -15.16 -19.11 0.57
N PHE A 163 -13.96 -19.65 0.34
CA PHE A 163 -12.73 -19.06 0.84
C PHE A 163 -12.41 -17.73 0.17
N PHE A 164 -12.47 -17.67 -1.17
CA PHE A 164 -12.18 -16.43 -1.91
C PHE A 164 -13.26 -15.36 -1.73
N SER A 165 -14.53 -15.73 -1.60
CA SER A 165 -15.60 -14.76 -1.29
C SER A 165 -15.44 -14.20 0.12
N GLY A 166 -15.12 -15.05 1.10
CA GLY A 166 -14.83 -14.63 2.47
C GLY A 166 -13.65 -13.66 2.53
N GLN A 167 -12.55 -13.97 1.83
CA GLN A 167 -11.41 -13.06 1.71
C GLN A 167 -11.79 -11.72 1.10
N SER A 168 -12.51 -11.74 -0.01
CA SER A 168 -12.95 -10.53 -0.72
C SER A 168 -13.84 -9.66 0.16
N PHE A 169 -14.76 -10.27 0.88
CA PHE A 169 -15.64 -9.57 1.81
C PHE A 169 -14.85 -8.86 2.92
N ILE A 170 -13.94 -9.58 3.59
CA ILE A 170 -13.14 -9.01 4.68
C ILE A 170 -12.20 -7.92 4.18
N THR A 171 -11.61 -8.10 3.00
CA THR A 171 -10.73 -7.09 2.39
C THR A 171 -11.50 -5.79 2.10
N LYS A 172 -12.70 -5.89 1.54
CA LYS A 172 -13.55 -4.72 1.26
C LYS A 172 -14.04 -4.05 2.55
N LEU A 173 -14.39 -4.84 3.56
CA LEU A 173 -14.81 -4.34 4.87
C LEU A 173 -13.65 -3.61 5.56
N ALA A 174 -12.46 -4.17 5.54
CA ALA A 174 -11.25 -3.51 6.07
C ALA A 174 -10.93 -2.21 5.33
N ALA A 175 -11.08 -2.18 4.00
CA ALA A 175 -10.89 -0.98 3.20
C ALA A 175 -11.92 0.11 3.57
N GLY A 176 -13.19 -0.25 3.73
CA GLY A 176 -14.25 0.66 4.15
C GLY A 176 -13.98 1.30 5.51
N ILE A 177 -13.63 0.48 6.51
CA ILE A 177 -13.27 0.97 7.85
C ILE A 177 -12.04 1.87 7.78
N SER A 178 -11.01 1.48 7.01
CA SER A 178 -9.79 2.28 6.85
C SER A 178 -10.08 3.65 6.22
N THR A 179 -10.99 3.71 5.25
CA THR A 179 -11.40 4.97 4.61
C THR A 179 -12.13 5.89 5.59
N ILE A 180 -13.03 5.34 6.42
CA ILE A 180 -13.75 6.11 7.46
C ILE A 180 -12.75 6.69 8.47
N ILE A 181 -11.82 5.87 8.96
CA ILE A 181 -10.80 6.33 9.92
C ILE A 181 -9.90 7.40 9.28
N SER A 182 -9.47 7.18 8.03
CA SER A 182 -8.66 8.16 7.30
C SER A 182 -9.39 9.49 7.15
N SER A 183 -10.65 9.46 6.75
CA SER A 183 -11.48 10.66 6.62
C SER A 183 -11.66 11.40 7.96
N ALA A 184 -11.85 10.69 9.06
CA ALA A 184 -11.97 11.28 10.40
C ALA A 184 -10.66 11.91 10.90
N VAL A 185 -9.51 11.42 10.47
CA VAL A 185 -8.19 12.02 10.81
C VAL A 185 -7.94 13.34 10.06
N TYR A 186 -8.56 13.50 8.87
CA TYR A 186 -8.39 14.71 8.04
C TYR A 186 -9.49 15.76 8.23
N ALA A 187 -10.58 15.41 8.90
CA ALA A 187 -11.65 16.35 9.25
C ALA A 187 -11.29 17.18 10.47
#